data_f433f7d8db3223cdc29542fb8166612d
#
_entry.id   f433f7d8db3223cdc29542fb8166612d
#
_cell.length_a   1.000
_cell.length_b   1.000
_cell.length_c   1.000
_cell.angle_alpha   90.00
_cell.angle_beta   90.00
_cell.angle_gamma   90.00
#
_symmetry.space_group_name_H-M   'P 1'
#
loop_
_entity.id
_entity.type
_entity.pdbx_description
1 polymer ?
#
loop_
_entity_poly.entity_id
_entity_poly.type
_entity_poly.pdbx_seq_one_letter_code
_entity_poly.pdbx_strand_id
1 'polypeptide(L)'
;MTYSLTKYTLPILNQLSVNIEITNNPYQLPIDDLFTMAARINKKRSFLFVSKVLGKHIPIEPEKGLTCGALLANRYWETITGAESELREKLVSSFLSHSKTIANQPFINEQLNPVIIGFAETATALGHAFFQNFQKADFFHTTREHLIGLEPVITFEEEHSHATSHRCYVDESMLNNQREIILVDDEMTTGKTAINIIRSIQAKFPRDKYTVVSILDWRSEEDLYSYENLERELGISVRSVSLLKGIMTKVGSLEIEAQSTELFQPSKVAQSVHQISLDSAFSEEMQKINYSSITLEGKIKQLPYMKETGRFGLHSRLNQELNKSMEEMGKYLKEKRLGDKTLCLGTGEFMYLPMKIASFMGTGVSYQSTTRSPIYIENRDGYGARFGLAFPNPDDRKIAHFVYNIPPYEYDDLFIFMERAVSMEDLQPMLNELKKTGIKDVKVVFFSGGKGIE
;
A
#
# COMPACT_ATOMS: atom_id res chain seq x y z
N MET A 1 21.16 18.15 -23.08
CA MET A 1 19.75 18.15 -23.51
C MET A 1 18.98 19.00 -22.54
N THR A 2 18.40 20.11 -22.99
CA THR A 2 17.52 20.95 -22.17
C THR A 2 16.19 20.21 -22.08
N TYR A 3 15.92 19.56 -20.93
CA TYR A 3 14.59 19.00 -20.70
C TYR A 3 13.60 20.16 -20.61
N SER A 4 12.63 20.21 -21.51
CA SER A 4 11.48 21.09 -21.36
C SER A 4 10.74 20.67 -20.10
N LEU A 5 10.80 21.50 -19.05
CA LEU A 5 10.07 21.24 -17.81
C LEU A 5 8.57 21.25 -18.11
N THR A 6 7.93 20.13 -17.94
CA THR A 6 6.49 20.01 -18.19
C THR A 6 5.72 20.49 -16.97
N LYS A 7 4.89 21.51 -17.16
CA LYS A 7 4.07 22.11 -16.09
C LYS A 7 2.62 21.69 -16.23
N TYR A 8 2.02 21.36 -15.10
CA TYR A 8 0.60 21.02 -15.01
C TYR A 8 -0.08 21.83 -13.92
N THR A 9 -1.32 22.21 -14.16
CA THR A 9 -2.21 22.79 -13.14
C THR A 9 -3.32 21.81 -12.85
N LEU A 10 -3.36 21.31 -11.63
CA LEU A 10 -4.30 20.28 -11.18
C LEU A 10 -5.37 20.94 -10.30
N PRO A 11 -6.60 21.17 -10.83
CA PRO A 11 -7.66 21.80 -10.08
C PRO A 11 -8.30 20.83 -9.08
N ILE A 12 -8.64 21.35 -7.89
CA ILE A 12 -9.34 20.62 -6.83
C ILE A 12 -10.57 21.40 -6.40
N LEU A 13 -11.76 20.89 -6.66
CA LEU A 13 -13.07 21.48 -6.31
C LEU A 13 -13.26 22.95 -6.78
N ASN A 14 -12.57 23.37 -7.83
CA ASN A 14 -12.58 24.75 -8.35
C ASN A 14 -12.18 25.84 -7.33
N GLN A 15 -11.62 25.50 -6.18
CA GLN A 15 -11.21 26.42 -5.11
C GLN A 15 -9.70 26.40 -4.89
N LEU A 16 -9.08 25.27 -5.13
CA LEU A 16 -7.67 25.03 -4.94
C LEU A 16 -7.07 24.49 -6.25
N SER A 17 -5.87 24.92 -6.57
CA SER A 17 -5.06 24.31 -7.63
C SER A 17 -3.69 23.92 -7.09
N VAL A 18 -3.18 22.79 -7.55
CA VAL A 18 -1.79 22.38 -7.32
C VAL A 18 -1.07 22.50 -8.66
N ASN A 19 -0.10 23.41 -8.74
CA ASN A 19 0.78 23.51 -9.88
C ASN A 19 1.97 22.59 -9.62
N ILE A 20 2.25 21.71 -10.57
CA ILE A 20 3.41 20.81 -10.54
C ILE A 20 4.32 21.09 -11.73
N GLU A 21 5.61 21.05 -11.47
CA GLU A 21 6.66 21.13 -12.47
C GLU A 21 7.50 19.87 -12.37
N ILE A 22 7.44 19.03 -13.42
CA ILE A 22 8.16 17.75 -13.44
C ILE A 22 9.62 18.00 -13.76
N THR A 23 10.50 17.61 -12.84
CA THR A 23 11.96 17.75 -12.96
C THR A 23 12.65 16.46 -13.36
N ASN A 24 12.05 15.31 -13.08
CA ASN A 24 12.57 14.00 -13.50
C ASN A 24 11.43 12.99 -13.72
N ASN A 25 11.39 12.38 -14.91
CA ASN A 25 10.48 11.31 -15.29
C ASN A 25 11.23 10.36 -16.25
N PRO A 26 12.12 9.51 -15.72
CA PRO A 26 13.05 8.74 -16.54
C PRO A 26 12.38 7.71 -17.45
N TYR A 27 11.19 7.25 -17.08
CA TYR A 27 10.40 6.28 -17.84
C TYR A 27 9.31 6.91 -18.67
N GLN A 28 9.24 8.25 -18.73
CA GLN A 28 8.23 9.02 -19.46
C GLN A 28 6.79 8.57 -19.18
N LEU A 29 6.51 8.18 -17.92
CA LEU A 29 5.19 7.75 -17.51
C LEU A 29 4.21 8.93 -17.55
N PRO A 30 3.02 8.77 -18.13
CA PRO A 30 1.97 9.78 -18.06
C PRO A 30 1.57 10.02 -16.60
N ILE A 31 1.47 11.28 -16.18
CA ILE A 31 1.07 11.60 -14.79
C ILE A 31 -0.33 11.08 -14.47
N ASP A 32 -1.22 11.10 -15.46
CA ASP A 32 -2.59 10.60 -15.35
C ASP A 32 -2.68 9.09 -15.11
N ASP A 33 -1.61 8.33 -15.38
CA ASP A 33 -1.52 6.91 -15.06
C ASP A 33 -1.02 6.65 -13.64
N LEU A 34 -0.39 7.65 -13.00
CA LEU A 34 0.18 7.52 -11.66
C LEU A 34 -0.78 8.01 -10.57
N PHE A 35 -1.43 9.15 -10.78
CA PHE A 35 -2.29 9.75 -9.75
C PHE A 35 -3.36 10.68 -10.31
N THR A 36 -4.28 11.05 -9.46
CA THR A 36 -5.22 12.17 -9.58
C THR A 36 -5.30 12.91 -8.25
N MET A 37 -6.11 13.98 -8.18
CA MET A 37 -6.19 14.83 -6.99
C MET A 37 -7.51 14.66 -6.25
N ALA A 38 -7.45 14.79 -4.92
CA ALA A 38 -8.64 14.94 -4.08
C ALA A 38 -8.37 15.90 -2.91
N ALA A 39 -9.45 16.43 -2.33
CA ALA A 39 -9.41 17.23 -1.12
C ALA A 39 -9.39 16.33 0.13
N ARG A 40 -8.60 16.71 1.14
CA ARG A 40 -8.66 16.08 2.47
C ARG A 40 -9.64 16.84 3.36
N ILE A 41 -10.34 16.12 4.22
CA ILE A 41 -11.20 16.72 5.25
C ILE A 41 -10.35 17.39 6.35
N ASN A 42 -9.08 17.04 6.46
CA ASN A 42 -8.17 17.58 7.47
C ASN A 42 -7.63 18.98 7.07
N LYS A 43 -7.80 19.97 7.96
CA LYS A 43 -7.36 21.37 7.74
C LYS A 43 -5.86 21.55 7.60
N LYS A 44 -5.02 20.66 8.16
CA LYS A 44 -3.55 20.77 8.10
C LYS A 44 -2.97 20.46 6.72
N ARG A 45 -3.59 19.57 5.97
CA ARG A 45 -3.18 19.16 4.62
C ARG A 45 -4.42 19.11 3.74
N SER A 46 -4.64 20.14 2.96
CA SER A 46 -5.90 20.36 2.24
C SER A 46 -6.14 19.44 1.05
N PHE A 47 -5.14 18.74 0.55
CA PHE A 47 -5.24 17.85 -0.61
C PHE A 47 -4.36 16.61 -0.46
N LEU A 48 -4.55 15.66 -1.35
CA LEU A 48 -3.69 14.49 -1.51
C LEU A 48 -3.57 14.10 -2.98
N PHE A 49 -2.47 13.45 -3.32
CA PHE A 49 -2.32 12.71 -4.55
C PHE A 49 -2.96 11.33 -4.39
N VAL A 50 -4.02 11.08 -5.13
CA VAL A 50 -4.74 9.80 -5.11
C VAL A 50 -4.09 8.87 -6.12
N SER A 51 -3.33 7.91 -5.62
CA SER A 51 -2.62 6.97 -6.47
C SER A 51 -3.56 6.08 -7.30
N LYS A 52 -3.23 5.91 -8.58
CA LYS A 52 -3.89 5.01 -9.52
C LYS A 52 -3.16 3.68 -9.69
N VAL A 53 -2.14 3.42 -8.86
CA VAL A 53 -1.29 2.23 -8.98
C VAL A 53 -1.14 1.43 -7.69
N LEU A 54 -1.78 1.85 -6.60
CA LEU A 54 -1.63 1.21 -5.28
C LEU A 54 -2.87 0.42 -4.83
N GLY A 55 -4.02 0.68 -5.44
CA GLY A 55 -5.26 0.08 -4.96
C GLY A 55 -5.67 0.54 -3.56
N LYS A 56 -5.34 1.77 -3.15
CA LYS A 56 -5.71 2.30 -1.83
C LYS A 56 -7.05 3.04 -1.86
N HIS A 57 -7.20 3.97 -2.80
CA HIS A 57 -8.39 4.81 -2.92
C HIS A 57 -9.14 4.57 -4.23
N ILE A 58 -8.50 3.96 -5.21
CA ILE A 58 -9.05 3.64 -6.52
C ILE A 58 -8.82 2.15 -6.75
N PRO A 59 -9.87 1.38 -7.13
CA PRO A 59 -9.69 0.01 -7.58
C PRO A 59 -8.76 -0.05 -8.81
N ILE A 60 -7.82 -0.97 -8.81
CA ILE A 60 -6.84 -1.16 -9.88
C ILE A 60 -6.84 -2.61 -10.35
N GLU A 61 -6.36 -2.87 -11.55
CA GLU A 61 -5.93 -4.21 -11.92
C GLU A 61 -4.75 -4.62 -11.02
N PRO A 62 -4.78 -5.81 -10.38
CA PRO A 62 -3.74 -6.21 -9.44
C PRO A 62 -2.32 -6.15 -10.02
N GLU A 63 -2.18 -6.50 -11.30
CA GLU A 63 -0.91 -6.46 -12.03
C GLU A 63 -0.31 -5.06 -12.09
N LYS A 64 -1.14 -4.00 -12.12
CA LYS A 64 -0.64 -2.61 -12.16
C LYS A 64 0.15 -2.26 -10.90
N GLY A 65 -0.34 -2.68 -9.72
CA GLY A 65 0.38 -2.49 -8.46
C GLY A 65 1.69 -3.30 -8.39
N LEU A 66 1.66 -4.55 -8.84
CA LEU A 66 2.84 -5.40 -8.89
C LEU A 66 3.90 -4.86 -9.86
N THR A 67 3.48 -4.40 -11.05
CA THR A 67 4.36 -3.79 -12.05
C THR A 67 4.96 -2.47 -11.58
N CYS A 68 4.19 -1.67 -10.81
CA CYS A 68 4.72 -0.44 -10.19
C CYS A 68 5.89 -0.75 -9.24
N GLY A 69 5.77 -1.80 -8.41
CA GLY A 69 6.88 -2.27 -7.57
C GLY A 69 8.10 -2.73 -8.39
N ALA A 70 7.88 -3.41 -9.51
CA ALA A 70 8.96 -3.84 -10.41
C ALA A 70 9.63 -2.65 -11.12
N LEU A 71 8.87 -1.63 -11.54
CA LEU A 71 9.43 -0.40 -12.12
C LEU A 71 10.32 0.34 -11.11
N LEU A 72 9.88 0.43 -9.85
CA LEU A 72 10.71 1.03 -8.78
C LEU A 72 11.98 0.23 -8.53
N ALA A 73 11.90 -1.11 -8.51
CA ALA A 73 13.07 -1.98 -8.34
C ALA A 73 14.05 -1.84 -9.51
N ASN A 74 13.52 -1.76 -10.73
CA ASN A 74 14.35 -1.52 -11.91
C ASN A 74 14.99 -0.12 -11.86
N ARG A 75 14.26 0.90 -11.43
CA ARG A 75 14.79 2.25 -11.26
C ARG A 75 15.87 2.33 -10.19
N TYR A 76 15.71 1.60 -9.08
CA TYR A 76 16.76 1.44 -8.07
C TYR A 76 18.00 0.82 -8.68
N TRP A 77 17.87 -0.31 -9.39
CA TRP A 77 19.00 -0.98 -10.02
C TRP A 77 19.76 -0.06 -11.00
N GLU A 78 19.05 0.66 -11.87
CA GLU A 78 19.64 1.63 -12.80
C GLU A 78 20.39 2.76 -12.07
N THR A 79 19.81 3.23 -10.95
CA THR A 79 20.42 4.30 -10.15
C THR A 79 21.72 3.83 -9.46
N ILE A 80 21.76 2.56 -9.01
CA ILE A 80 22.95 1.98 -8.33
C ILE A 80 24.06 1.66 -9.33
N THR A 81 23.71 1.10 -10.49
CA THR A 81 24.68 0.63 -11.49
C THR A 81 25.13 1.73 -12.45
N GLY A 82 24.32 2.78 -12.63
CA GLY A 82 24.53 3.81 -13.65
C GLY A 82 24.24 3.30 -15.07
N ALA A 83 23.74 2.08 -15.24
CA ALA A 83 23.41 1.47 -16.52
C ALA A 83 21.90 1.45 -16.79
N GLU A 84 21.53 1.47 -18.04
CA GLU A 84 20.16 1.25 -18.46
C GLU A 84 19.83 -0.25 -18.43
N SER A 85 18.67 -0.60 -17.88
CA SER A 85 18.23 -1.98 -17.74
C SER A 85 17.61 -2.51 -19.04
N GLU A 86 17.96 -3.74 -19.43
CA GLU A 86 17.32 -4.45 -20.54
C GLU A 86 15.81 -4.71 -20.31
N LEU A 87 15.36 -4.65 -19.06
CA LEU A 87 13.95 -4.84 -18.69
C LEU A 87 13.12 -3.55 -18.77
N ARG A 88 13.76 -2.38 -18.91
CA ARG A 88 13.10 -1.07 -18.87
C ARG A 88 11.90 -1.00 -19.82
N GLU A 89 12.12 -1.17 -21.11
CA GLU A 89 11.06 -1.05 -22.11
C GLU A 89 9.91 -2.03 -21.88
N LYS A 90 10.25 -3.25 -21.49
CA LYS A 90 9.29 -4.31 -21.22
C LYS A 90 8.42 -4.00 -20.01
N LEU A 91 9.01 -3.49 -18.92
CA LEU A 91 8.29 -3.11 -17.72
C LEU A 91 7.40 -1.88 -17.96
N VAL A 92 7.91 -0.87 -18.67
CA VAL A 92 7.13 0.33 -19.03
C VAL A 92 5.96 -0.06 -19.93
N SER A 93 6.19 -0.88 -20.97
CA SER A 93 5.11 -1.37 -21.84
C SER A 93 4.06 -2.17 -21.07
N SER A 94 4.49 -3.06 -20.16
CA SER A 94 3.57 -3.83 -19.31
C SER A 94 2.73 -2.92 -18.41
N PHE A 95 3.33 -1.89 -17.85
CA PHE A 95 2.64 -0.90 -17.01
C PHE A 95 1.57 -0.11 -17.79
N LEU A 96 1.89 0.32 -19.01
CA LEU A 96 1.01 1.13 -19.86
C LEU A 96 -0.10 0.30 -20.51
N SER A 97 0.19 -0.97 -20.91
CA SER A 97 -0.77 -1.84 -21.59
C SER A 97 -1.64 -2.67 -20.66
N HIS A 98 -1.47 -2.54 -19.35
CA HIS A 98 -2.15 -3.36 -18.33
C HIS A 98 -1.98 -4.88 -18.58
N SER A 99 -0.88 -5.28 -19.21
CA SER A 99 -0.59 -6.68 -19.49
C SER A 99 0.00 -7.38 -18.28
N LYS A 100 -0.14 -8.72 -18.23
CA LYS A 100 0.43 -9.52 -17.13
C LYS A 100 1.91 -9.23 -16.94
N THR A 101 2.28 -8.97 -15.72
CA THR A 101 3.64 -8.60 -15.34
C THR A 101 4.62 -9.70 -15.69
N ILE A 102 5.69 -9.31 -16.34
CA ILE A 102 6.82 -10.16 -16.70
C ILE A 102 7.65 -10.53 -15.47
N ALA A 103 7.55 -9.74 -14.40
CA ALA A 103 8.33 -9.86 -13.18
C ALA A 103 7.71 -10.87 -12.18
N ASN A 104 7.50 -12.12 -12.58
CA ASN A 104 7.23 -13.21 -11.65
C ASN A 104 8.52 -13.83 -11.09
N GLN A 105 9.70 -13.38 -11.57
CA GLN A 105 10.99 -13.84 -11.07
C GLN A 105 11.88 -12.65 -10.69
N PRO A 106 12.63 -12.77 -9.59
CA PRO A 106 13.55 -11.74 -9.16
C PRO A 106 14.64 -11.50 -10.22
N PHE A 107 14.88 -10.25 -10.58
CA PHE A 107 15.88 -9.85 -11.57
C PHE A 107 17.06 -9.06 -10.97
N ILE A 108 16.94 -8.56 -9.74
CA ILE A 108 18.03 -7.91 -9.03
C ILE A 108 18.90 -9.00 -8.40
N ASN A 109 20.17 -9.05 -8.79
CA ASN A 109 21.08 -10.11 -8.38
C ASN A 109 21.42 -10.06 -6.88
N GLU A 110 21.94 -11.19 -6.36
CA GLU A 110 22.26 -11.38 -4.92
C GLU A 110 23.43 -10.54 -4.39
N GLN A 111 24.18 -9.85 -5.25
CA GLN A 111 25.24 -8.93 -4.80
C GLN A 111 24.63 -7.71 -4.09
N LEU A 112 23.41 -7.32 -4.51
CA LEU A 112 22.61 -6.33 -3.82
C LEU A 112 21.72 -7.06 -2.80
N ASN A 113 22.13 -7.05 -1.54
CA ASN A 113 21.44 -7.71 -0.43
C ASN A 113 20.98 -6.68 0.62
N PRO A 114 20.03 -5.81 0.31
CA PRO A 114 19.56 -4.79 1.23
C PRO A 114 18.61 -5.35 2.29
N VAL A 115 18.32 -4.52 3.31
CA VAL A 115 17.14 -4.63 4.15
C VAL A 115 16.12 -3.62 3.65
N ILE A 116 14.94 -4.07 3.28
CA ILE A 116 13.87 -3.25 2.70
C ILE A 116 12.78 -3.04 3.74
N ILE A 117 12.37 -1.79 3.96
CA ILE A 117 11.35 -1.41 4.94
C ILE A 117 10.21 -0.67 4.24
N GLY A 118 8.99 -1.24 4.25
CA GLY A 118 7.78 -0.59 3.76
C GLY A 118 7.04 0.16 4.88
N PHE A 119 6.58 1.38 4.62
CA PHE A 119 5.83 2.14 5.62
C PHE A 119 4.34 1.76 5.62
N ALA A 120 3.81 1.46 6.79
CA ALA A 120 2.37 1.32 6.98
C ALA A 120 1.66 2.69 6.86
N GLU A 121 0.51 2.79 6.25
CA GLU A 121 -0.35 1.71 5.78
C GLU A 121 -0.04 1.34 4.32
N THR A 122 0.14 2.30 3.44
CA THR A 122 0.15 2.19 1.98
C THR A 122 1.33 1.41 1.43
N ALA A 123 2.52 1.68 1.95
CA ALA A 123 3.73 1.06 1.41
C ALA A 123 3.99 -0.35 1.97
N THR A 124 3.07 -0.95 2.72
CA THR A 124 3.13 -2.39 3.01
C THR A 124 3.07 -3.20 1.73
N ALA A 125 2.12 -2.91 0.83
CA ALA A 125 2.03 -3.58 -0.46
C ALA A 125 3.11 -3.13 -1.45
N LEU A 126 3.39 -1.83 -1.54
CA LEU A 126 4.39 -1.30 -2.45
C LEU A 126 5.80 -1.79 -2.10
N GLY A 127 6.16 -1.79 -0.81
CA GLY A 127 7.44 -2.30 -0.31
C GLY A 127 7.60 -3.78 -0.60
N HIS A 128 6.56 -4.57 -0.42
CA HIS A 128 6.59 -6.00 -0.74
C HIS A 128 6.66 -6.24 -2.27
N ALA A 129 5.90 -5.49 -3.07
CA ALA A 129 5.96 -5.55 -4.53
C ALA A 129 7.33 -5.09 -5.09
N PHE A 130 8.02 -4.18 -4.41
CA PHE A 130 9.40 -3.82 -4.68
C PHE A 130 10.37 -4.96 -4.31
N PHE A 131 10.24 -5.50 -3.08
CA PHE A 131 11.08 -6.57 -2.53
C PHE A 131 11.05 -7.85 -3.36
N GLN A 132 9.90 -8.26 -3.93
CA GLN A 132 9.78 -9.51 -4.69
C GLN A 132 10.75 -9.60 -5.89
N ASN A 133 11.35 -8.48 -6.32
CA ASN A 133 12.25 -8.43 -7.47
C ASN A 133 13.72 -8.68 -7.11
N PHE A 134 14.04 -8.91 -5.83
CA PHE A 134 15.41 -9.20 -5.35
C PHE A 134 15.63 -10.69 -5.17
N GLN A 135 16.71 -11.21 -5.76
CA GLN A 135 17.15 -12.59 -5.54
C GLN A 135 17.58 -12.81 -4.09
N LYS A 136 18.16 -11.77 -3.46
CA LYS A 136 18.56 -11.77 -2.07
C LYS A 136 18.29 -10.42 -1.41
N ALA A 137 17.43 -10.40 -0.44
CA ALA A 137 17.10 -9.25 0.42
C ALA A 137 16.31 -9.74 1.63
N ASP A 138 16.18 -8.88 2.61
CA ASP A 138 15.22 -9.01 3.69
C ASP A 138 14.20 -7.89 3.60
N PHE A 139 12.96 -8.18 3.94
CA PHE A 139 11.86 -7.24 3.92
C PHE A 139 11.10 -7.28 5.23
N PHE A 140 10.71 -6.12 5.69
CA PHE A 140 9.62 -5.97 6.64
C PHE A 140 8.87 -4.66 6.42
N HIS A 141 7.66 -4.59 6.96
CA HIS A 141 6.92 -3.35 6.99
C HIS A 141 6.68 -2.89 8.43
N THR A 142 6.58 -1.58 8.61
CA THR A 142 6.16 -1.01 9.89
C THR A 142 4.70 -1.33 10.14
N THR A 143 4.29 -1.30 11.40
CA THR A 143 2.88 -1.48 11.77
C THR A 143 2.44 -0.45 12.81
N ARG A 144 1.15 -0.17 12.83
CA ARG A 144 0.52 0.65 13.87
C ARG A 144 -0.09 -0.20 14.98
N GLU A 145 -0.09 -1.53 14.83
CA GLU A 145 -0.61 -2.44 15.83
C GLU A 145 0.29 -2.50 17.07
N HIS A 146 -0.33 -2.71 18.23
CA HIS A 146 0.37 -2.93 19.49
C HIS A 146 0.32 -4.42 19.86
N LEU A 147 1.48 -5.07 19.87
CA LEU A 147 1.62 -6.47 20.24
C LEU A 147 1.87 -6.60 21.74
N ILE A 148 1.28 -7.64 22.33
CA ILE A 148 1.44 -7.93 23.77
C ILE A 148 2.66 -8.84 23.93
N GLY A 149 3.56 -8.45 24.85
CA GLY A 149 4.73 -9.27 25.19
C GLY A 149 5.85 -9.27 24.15
N LEU A 150 5.79 -8.39 23.15
CA LEU A 150 6.86 -8.16 22.20
C LEU A 150 7.16 -6.67 22.10
N GLU A 151 8.39 -6.28 22.43
CA GLU A 151 8.83 -4.91 22.29
C GLU A 151 9.30 -4.65 20.85
N PRO A 152 8.90 -3.51 20.26
CA PRO A 152 9.37 -3.16 18.92
C PRO A 152 10.87 -2.82 18.96
N VAL A 153 11.61 -3.32 17.97
CA VAL A 153 13.04 -3.05 17.84
C VAL A 153 13.29 -1.57 17.52
N ILE A 154 12.43 -0.97 16.70
CA ILE A 154 12.43 0.45 16.34
C ILE A 154 11.01 0.99 16.51
N THR A 155 10.93 2.21 17.04
CA THR A 155 9.69 3.01 17.10
C THR A 155 10.01 4.42 16.61
N PHE A 156 9.12 5.02 15.83
CA PHE A 156 9.24 6.42 15.38
C PHE A 156 7.86 7.03 15.12
N GLU A 157 7.83 8.35 15.05
CA GLU A 157 6.59 9.12 14.86
C GLU A 157 6.44 9.56 13.40
N GLU A 158 5.20 9.58 12.91
CA GLU A 158 4.81 10.16 11.62
C GLU A 158 4.62 11.68 11.77
N GLU A 159 5.04 12.49 10.79
CA GLU A 159 4.97 13.96 10.86
C GLU A 159 3.54 14.51 11.00
N HIS A 160 2.56 13.83 10.42
CA HIS A 160 1.22 14.40 10.19
C HIS A 160 0.09 13.79 11.01
N SER A 161 0.37 12.79 11.82
CA SER A 161 -0.64 12.13 12.64
C SER A 161 -0.41 12.39 14.13
N HIS A 162 -1.42 12.93 14.80
CA HIS A 162 -1.41 12.99 16.24
C HIS A 162 -1.42 11.56 16.81
N ALA A 163 -0.30 11.15 17.44
CA ALA A 163 -0.17 9.95 18.27
C ALA A 163 -0.23 8.58 17.56
N THR A 164 0.12 8.45 16.30
CA THR A 164 0.34 7.13 15.70
C THR A 164 1.82 6.85 15.52
N SER A 165 2.42 6.16 16.50
CA SER A 165 3.80 5.67 16.37
C SER A 165 3.83 4.45 15.45
N HIS A 166 4.81 4.43 14.55
CA HIS A 166 5.17 3.24 13.78
C HIS A 166 6.05 2.33 14.61
N ARG A 167 5.84 1.04 14.52
CA ARG A 167 6.59 -0.02 15.23
C ARG A 167 7.16 -1.02 14.25
N CYS A 168 8.37 -1.48 14.52
CA CYS A 168 9.03 -2.53 13.77
C CYS A 168 9.23 -3.74 14.71
N TYR A 169 8.59 -4.85 14.38
CA TYR A 169 8.65 -6.09 15.15
C TYR A 169 9.41 -7.17 14.38
N VAL A 170 10.73 -7.02 14.35
CA VAL A 170 11.62 -7.96 13.65
C VAL A 170 12.70 -8.45 14.61
N ASP A 171 13.38 -9.54 14.26
CA ASP A 171 14.59 -9.94 14.97
C ASP A 171 15.67 -8.87 14.80
N GLU A 172 16.40 -8.53 15.88
CA GLU A 172 17.45 -7.51 15.85
C GLU A 172 18.55 -7.82 14.83
N SER A 173 18.84 -9.10 14.56
CA SER A 173 19.84 -9.52 13.57
C SER A 173 19.54 -9.01 12.16
N MET A 174 18.27 -8.76 11.86
CA MET A 174 17.86 -8.18 10.56
C MET A 174 18.36 -6.74 10.40
N LEU A 175 18.48 -5.99 11.50
CA LEU A 175 18.98 -4.61 11.53
C LEU A 175 20.43 -4.51 12.02
N ASN A 176 20.90 -5.43 12.86
CA ASN A 176 22.25 -5.41 13.40
C ASN A 176 23.28 -5.95 12.39
N ASN A 177 23.48 -5.22 11.30
CA ASN A 177 24.44 -5.52 10.22
C ASN A 177 24.75 -4.24 9.43
N GLN A 178 25.66 -4.30 8.45
CA GLN A 178 26.11 -3.15 7.66
C GLN A 178 25.44 -3.08 6.26
N ARG A 179 24.38 -3.84 6.03
CA ARG A 179 23.66 -3.80 4.75
C ARG A 179 22.96 -2.45 4.57
N GLU A 180 22.85 -2.02 3.32
CA GLU A 180 22.02 -0.88 2.96
C GLU A 180 20.59 -1.08 3.44
N ILE A 181 19.97 -0.03 3.99
CA ILE A 181 18.53 0.01 4.22
C ILE A 181 17.86 0.77 3.10
N ILE A 182 16.81 0.15 2.53
CA ILE A 182 15.93 0.79 1.55
C ILE A 182 14.58 1.05 2.22
N LEU A 183 14.22 2.32 2.33
CA LEU A 183 12.94 2.77 2.85
C LEU A 183 11.97 2.98 1.69
N VAL A 184 10.82 2.32 1.69
CA VAL A 184 9.83 2.41 0.62
C VAL A 184 8.58 3.11 1.12
N ASP A 185 8.19 4.20 0.42
CA ASP A 185 6.95 4.94 0.65
C ASP A 185 6.22 5.18 -0.68
N ASP A 186 4.95 5.56 -0.65
CA ASP A 186 4.20 5.89 -1.87
C ASP A 186 4.53 7.31 -2.37
N GLU A 187 4.67 8.26 -1.47
CA GLU A 187 4.86 9.67 -1.79
C GLU A 187 5.79 10.35 -0.78
N MET A 188 6.79 11.02 -1.25
CA MET A 188 7.61 11.94 -0.44
C MET A 188 7.16 13.39 -0.68
N THR A 189 6.54 14.00 0.34
CA THR A 189 6.25 15.45 0.33
C THR A 189 7.36 16.23 0.99
N THR A 190 7.66 15.97 2.26
CA THR A 190 8.78 16.56 3.01
C THR A 190 9.89 15.53 3.26
N GLY A 191 9.54 14.25 3.29
CA GLY A 191 10.46 13.17 3.60
C GLY A 191 10.84 13.05 5.08
N LYS A 192 10.21 13.81 5.99
CA LYS A 192 10.52 13.79 7.44
C LYS A 192 10.31 12.42 8.09
N THR A 193 9.31 11.66 7.64
CA THR A 193 9.09 10.28 8.13
C THR A 193 10.34 9.41 7.89
N ALA A 194 10.94 9.50 6.70
CA ALA A 194 12.18 8.77 6.41
C ALA A 194 13.36 9.28 7.25
N ILE A 195 13.48 10.59 7.48
CA ILE A 195 14.49 11.16 8.38
C ILE A 195 14.33 10.60 9.80
N ASN A 196 13.10 10.54 10.31
CA ASN A 196 12.83 10.06 11.67
C ASN A 196 13.22 8.60 11.86
N ILE A 197 12.86 7.72 10.92
CA ILE A 197 13.26 6.31 11.03
C ILE A 197 14.78 6.13 10.85
N ILE A 198 15.42 6.88 9.94
CA ILE A 198 16.88 6.84 9.77
C ILE A 198 17.57 7.19 11.07
N ARG A 199 17.16 8.27 11.75
CA ARG A 199 17.70 8.65 13.07
C ARG A 199 17.50 7.55 14.11
N SER A 200 16.31 6.97 14.17
CA SER A 200 16.00 5.90 15.13
C SER A 200 16.83 4.63 14.88
N ILE A 201 17.02 4.27 13.61
CA ILE A 201 17.87 3.12 13.25
C ILE A 201 19.34 3.43 13.52
N GLN A 202 19.82 4.62 13.11
CA GLN A 202 21.22 4.99 13.26
C GLN A 202 21.65 5.05 14.73
N ALA A 203 20.75 5.46 15.61
CA ALA A 203 21.03 5.50 17.05
C ALA A 203 21.25 4.10 17.67
N LYS A 204 20.62 3.06 17.13
CA LYS A 204 20.68 1.69 17.67
C LYS A 204 21.53 0.75 16.81
N PHE A 205 21.50 0.90 15.49
CA PHE A 205 22.15 0.04 14.50
C PHE A 205 22.84 0.90 13.43
N PRO A 206 23.95 1.56 13.74
CA PRO A 206 24.63 2.49 12.83
C PRO A 206 25.10 1.80 11.56
N ARG A 207 24.97 2.52 10.42
CA ARG A 207 25.41 2.08 9.08
C ARG A 207 25.64 3.29 8.17
N ASP A 208 26.27 3.06 7.02
CA ASP A 208 26.74 4.13 6.15
C ASP A 208 25.71 4.48 5.05
N LYS A 209 24.79 3.55 4.67
CA LYS A 209 24.01 3.67 3.44
C LYS A 209 22.54 3.47 3.65
N TYR A 210 21.77 4.46 3.16
CA TYR A 210 20.32 4.40 3.06
C TYR A 210 19.87 4.76 1.65
N THR A 211 18.77 4.20 1.20
CA THR A 211 18.05 4.64 0.00
C THR A 211 16.58 4.85 0.35
N VAL A 212 16.00 5.96 -0.08
CA VAL A 212 14.55 6.21 0.01
C VAL A 212 13.94 6.05 -1.37
N VAL A 213 12.94 5.19 -1.48
CA VAL A 213 12.26 4.83 -2.72
C VAL A 213 10.82 5.26 -2.65
N SER A 214 10.30 5.97 -3.66
CA SER A 214 8.89 6.36 -3.74
C SER A 214 8.38 6.40 -5.18
N ILE A 215 7.06 6.38 -5.35
CA ILE A 215 6.46 6.63 -6.68
C ILE A 215 6.64 8.11 -7.03
N LEU A 216 6.33 9.00 -6.08
CA LEU A 216 6.35 10.46 -6.24
C LEU A 216 7.31 11.11 -5.26
N ASP A 217 8.15 12.04 -5.74
CA ASP A 217 9.05 12.85 -4.91
C ASP A 217 8.79 14.35 -5.17
N TRP A 218 8.11 14.99 -4.23
CA TRP A 218 7.74 16.41 -4.27
C TRP A 218 8.54 17.27 -3.30
N ARG A 219 9.65 16.78 -2.76
CA ARG A 219 10.46 17.51 -1.78
C ARG A 219 10.98 18.82 -2.37
N SER A 220 10.79 19.89 -1.59
CA SER A 220 11.32 21.21 -1.88
C SER A 220 12.85 21.24 -1.73
N GLU A 221 13.49 22.34 -2.14
CA GLU A 221 14.91 22.57 -1.88
C GLU A 221 15.24 22.56 -0.38
N GLU A 222 14.36 23.12 0.46
CA GLU A 222 14.51 23.11 1.92
C GLU A 222 14.46 21.70 2.49
N ASP A 223 13.53 20.85 1.98
CA ASP A 223 13.44 19.45 2.38
C ASP A 223 14.69 18.68 1.95
N LEU A 224 15.21 18.90 0.74
CA LEU A 224 16.45 18.29 0.26
C LEU A 224 17.65 18.71 1.11
N TYR A 225 17.74 19.99 1.48
CA TYR A 225 18.77 20.49 2.40
C TYR A 225 18.69 19.80 3.78
N SER A 226 17.49 19.45 4.24
CA SER A 226 17.31 18.69 5.48
C SER A 226 17.94 17.28 5.41
N TYR A 227 17.92 16.65 4.23
CA TYR A 227 18.63 15.38 3.98
C TYR A 227 20.14 15.56 3.94
N GLU A 228 20.66 16.61 3.30
CA GLU A 228 22.10 16.93 3.30
C GLU A 228 22.62 17.20 4.73
N ASN A 229 21.82 17.86 5.56
CA ASN A 229 22.14 18.07 6.97
C ASN A 229 22.18 16.74 7.73
N LEU A 230 21.21 15.85 7.50
CA LEU A 230 21.18 14.52 8.10
C LEU A 230 22.43 13.72 7.73
N GLU A 231 22.80 13.72 6.45
CA GLU A 231 24.01 13.03 5.96
C GLU A 231 25.29 13.55 6.67
N ARG A 232 25.44 14.88 6.75
CA ARG A 232 26.59 15.52 7.42
C ARG A 232 26.61 15.23 8.93
N GLU A 233 25.46 15.29 9.59
CA GLU A 233 25.36 15.08 11.03
C GLU A 233 25.69 13.64 11.43
N LEU A 234 25.19 12.67 10.65
CA LEU A 234 25.32 11.25 10.99
C LEU A 234 26.48 10.54 10.28
N GLY A 235 27.17 11.22 9.34
CA GLY A 235 28.25 10.63 8.55
C GLY A 235 27.76 9.52 7.60
N ILE A 236 26.57 9.65 7.04
CA ILE A 236 25.92 8.64 6.19
C ILE A 236 25.66 9.16 4.78
N SER A 237 25.24 8.28 3.89
CA SER A 237 24.74 8.63 2.55
C SER A 237 23.28 8.19 2.41
N VAL A 238 22.42 9.10 1.93
CA VAL A 238 20.99 8.86 1.70
C VAL A 238 20.65 9.12 0.24
N ARG A 239 20.50 8.06 -0.53
CA ARG A 239 20.09 8.13 -1.94
C ARG A 239 18.56 8.22 -2.05
N SER A 240 18.07 8.91 -3.08
CA SER A 240 16.65 8.95 -3.42
C SER A 240 16.39 8.36 -4.79
N VAL A 241 15.37 7.53 -4.90
CA VAL A 241 14.92 6.87 -6.12
C VAL A 241 13.42 7.07 -6.26
N SER A 242 12.96 7.62 -7.39
CA SER A 242 11.53 7.79 -7.66
C SER A 242 11.21 7.54 -9.14
N LEU A 243 9.94 7.19 -9.40
CA LEU A 243 9.43 7.13 -10.77
C LEU A 243 9.19 8.52 -11.34
N LEU A 244 8.73 9.44 -10.49
CA LEU A 244 8.48 10.82 -10.86
C LEU A 244 9.00 11.75 -9.77
N LYS A 245 9.75 12.80 -10.18
CA LYS A 245 10.17 13.87 -9.29
C LYS A 245 9.71 15.20 -9.84
N GLY A 246 9.29 16.11 -8.97
CA GLY A 246 8.88 17.45 -9.34
C GLY A 246 8.84 18.40 -8.18
N ILE A 247 8.47 19.63 -8.50
CA ILE A 247 8.22 20.69 -7.52
C ILE A 247 6.73 21.00 -7.57
N MET A 248 6.12 21.21 -6.40
CA MET A 248 4.72 21.58 -6.32
C MET A 248 4.51 22.90 -5.60
N THR A 249 3.54 23.67 -6.08
CA THR A 249 3.06 24.89 -5.44
C THR A 249 1.55 24.89 -5.34
N LYS A 250 1.05 25.35 -4.21
CA LYS A 250 -0.38 25.42 -3.92
C LYS A 250 -0.88 26.84 -4.19
N VAL A 251 -2.01 26.97 -4.90
CA VAL A 251 -2.70 28.23 -5.18
C VAL A 251 -4.15 28.15 -4.76
N GLY A 252 -4.63 29.07 -3.93
CA GLY A 252 -5.97 29.07 -3.38
C GLY A 252 -6.09 28.36 -2.02
N SER A 253 -7.31 28.24 -1.53
CA SER A 253 -7.66 27.56 -0.28
C SER A 253 -8.95 26.80 -0.45
N LEU A 254 -9.09 25.70 0.30
CA LEU A 254 -10.31 24.91 0.34
C LEU A 254 -11.13 25.30 1.57
N GLU A 255 -12.37 25.69 1.35
CA GLU A 255 -13.40 25.75 2.38
C GLU A 255 -14.34 24.56 2.15
N ILE A 256 -14.19 23.54 3.00
CA ILE A 256 -14.99 22.33 2.93
C ILE A 256 -16.11 22.45 3.97
N GLU A 257 -17.35 22.54 3.48
CA GLU A 257 -18.54 22.40 4.31
C GLU A 257 -18.71 20.93 4.75
N ALA A 258 -19.45 20.72 5.85
CA ALA A 258 -19.72 19.37 6.34
C ALA A 258 -20.38 18.53 5.23
N GLN A 259 -19.78 17.39 4.93
CA GLN A 259 -20.22 16.54 3.82
C GLN A 259 -21.57 15.90 4.14
N SER A 260 -22.53 16.03 3.24
CA SER A 260 -23.74 15.20 3.28
C SER A 260 -23.39 13.78 2.80
N THR A 261 -23.69 12.78 3.61
CA THR A 261 -23.39 11.36 3.35
C THR A 261 -24.33 10.70 2.33
N GLU A 262 -25.14 11.45 1.60
CA GLU A 262 -26.24 10.93 0.78
C GLU A 262 -25.89 10.59 -0.68
N LEU A 263 -24.63 10.26 -1.00
CA LEU A 263 -24.26 9.85 -2.36
C LEU A 263 -24.76 8.45 -2.75
N PHE A 264 -25.18 7.64 -1.79
CA PHE A 264 -25.72 6.30 -2.03
C PHE A 264 -27.18 6.22 -1.59
N GLN A 265 -28.09 5.93 -2.52
CA GLN A 265 -29.43 5.46 -2.13
C GLN A 265 -29.32 4.05 -1.56
N PRO A 266 -30.04 3.72 -0.48
CA PRO A 266 -30.03 2.37 0.09
C PRO A 266 -30.40 1.34 -0.98
N SER A 267 -29.50 0.43 -1.29
CA SER A 267 -29.82 -0.68 -2.19
C SER A 267 -30.85 -1.61 -1.53
N LYS A 268 -31.95 -1.91 -2.24
CA LYS A 268 -32.94 -2.92 -1.84
C LYS A 268 -32.49 -4.34 -2.16
N VAL A 269 -31.30 -4.51 -2.73
CA VAL A 269 -30.78 -5.81 -3.14
C VAL A 269 -30.44 -6.65 -1.91
N ALA A 270 -30.92 -7.88 -1.88
CA ALA A 270 -30.49 -8.86 -0.90
C ALA A 270 -29.02 -9.22 -1.18
N GLN A 271 -28.19 -9.17 -0.15
CA GLN A 271 -26.78 -9.53 -0.22
C GLN A 271 -26.56 -10.85 0.48
N SER A 272 -25.98 -11.82 -0.23
CA SER A 272 -25.47 -13.06 0.38
C SER A 272 -24.05 -12.85 0.89
N VAL A 273 -23.74 -13.39 2.06
CA VAL A 273 -22.41 -13.28 2.67
C VAL A 273 -21.93 -14.69 3.01
N HIS A 274 -20.79 -15.05 2.46
CA HIS A 274 -20.15 -16.36 2.66
C HIS A 274 -18.79 -16.18 3.33
N GLN A 275 -18.39 -17.12 4.18
CA GLN A 275 -17.05 -17.14 4.78
C GLN A 275 -16.21 -18.22 4.09
N ILE A 276 -14.97 -17.88 3.77
CA ILE A 276 -13.97 -18.79 3.21
C ILE A 276 -12.77 -18.79 4.16
N SER A 277 -12.39 -19.95 4.67
CA SER A 277 -11.16 -20.10 5.44
C SER A 277 -10.06 -20.67 4.54
N LEU A 278 -9.07 -19.84 4.20
CA LEU A 278 -7.86 -20.33 3.56
C LEU A 278 -7.00 -21.12 4.53
N ASP A 279 -7.11 -20.84 5.84
CA ASP A 279 -6.45 -21.60 6.89
C ASP A 279 -6.76 -23.11 6.83
N SER A 280 -8.02 -23.48 6.60
CA SER A 280 -8.40 -24.88 6.48
C SER A 280 -8.06 -25.52 5.13
N ALA A 281 -7.98 -24.70 4.06
CA ALA A 281 -7.71 -25.19 2.71
C ALA A 281 -6.20 -25.28 2.38
N PHE A 282 -5.37 -24.44 3.01
CA PHE A 282 -3.94 -24.24 2.71
C PHE A 282 -3.09 -24.17 3.98
N SER A 283 -3.41 -24.96 5.00
CA SER A 283 -2.75 -24.88 6.33
C SER A 283 -1.26 -25.22 6.31
N GLU A 284 -0.80 -26.01 5.34
CA GLU A 284 0.60 -26.45 5.23
C GLU A 284 1.46 -25.47 4.45
N GLU A 285 0.85 -24.59 3.64
CA GLU A 285 1.55 -23.65 2.77
C GLU A 285 1.83 -22.30 3.42
N MET A 286 1.23 -22.00 4.57
CA MET A 286 1.32 -20.70 5.24
C MET A 286 1.90 -20.82 6.64
N GLN A 287 2.86 -19.95 6.97
CA GLN A 287 3.50 -19.92 8.28
C GLN A 287 2.79 -18.94 9.22
N LYS A 288 2.47 -19.39 10.42
CA LYS A 288 1.78 -18.61 11.45
C LYS A 288 2.74 -18.13 12.53
N ILE A 289 2.54 -16.92 12.99
CA ILE A 289 3.27 -16.32 14.10
C ILE A 289 2.31 -15.99 15.23
N ASN A 290 2.53 -16.63 16.37
CA ASN A 290 1.63 -16.55 17.53
C ASN A 290 1.97 -15.36 18.43
N TYR A 291 1.54 -14.16 18.03
CA TYR A 291 1.54 -12.99 18.89
C TYR A 291 0.12 -12.49 19.08
N SER A 292 -0.18 -12.01 20.29
CA SER A 292 -1.43 -11.34 20.59
C SER A 292 -1.30 -9.83 20.37
N SER A 293 -2.36 -9.19 19.89
CA SER A 293 -2.43 -7.73 19.83
C SER A 293 -3.54 -7.21 20.73
N ILE A 294 -3.46 -5.92 21.07
CA ILE A 294 -4.48 -5.21 21.85
C ILE A 294 -5.07 -4.07 21.01
N THR A 295 -6.39 -4.02 20.92
CA THR A 295 -7.12 -2.94 20.27
C THR A 295 -7.13 -1.66 21.13
N LEU A 296 -7.52 -0.53 20.55
CA LEU A 296 -7.71 0.72 21.29
C LEU A 296 -8.81 0.64 22.38
N GLU A 297 -9.72 -0.33 22.28
CA GLU A 297 -10.72 -0.64 23.31
C GLU A 297 -10.18 -1.56 24.42
N GLY A 298 -8.96 -2.06 24.30
CA GLY A 298 -8.39 -3.01 25.24
C GLY A 298 -8.76 -4.48 24.97
N LYS A 299 -9.41 -4.81 23.85
CA LYS A 299 -9.73 -6.18 23.45
C LYS A 299 -8.47 -6.89 22.98
N ILE A 300 -8.19 -8.06 23.55
CA ILE A 300 -7.04 -8.89 23.17
C ILE A 300 -7.44 -9.81 22.01
N LYS A 301 -6.61 -9.82 20.97
CA LYS A 301 -6.72 -10.71 19.82
C LYS A 301 -5.62 -11.74 19.85
N GLN A 302 -5.98 -13.02 19.81
CA GLN A 302 -5.06 -14.14 19.98
C GLN A 302 -4.84 -14.96 18.70
N LEU A 303 -5.63 -14.71 17.64
CA LEU A 303 -5.41 -15.43 16.37
C LEU A 303 -4.04 -15.06 15.80
N PRO A 304 -3.30 -16.04 15.29
CA PRO A 304 -1.95 -15.82 14.78
C PRO A 304 -1.94 -14.92 13.55
N TYR A 305 -0.82 -14.24 13.38
CA TYR A 305 -0.48 -13.48 12.17
C TYR A 305 0.10 -14.39 11.10
N MET A 306 0.06 -13.90 9.86
CA MET A 306 0.73 -14.52 8.74
C MET A 306 2.16 -13.99 8.60
N LYS A 307 3.16 -14.88 8.60
CA LYS A 307 4.57 -14.49 8.42
C LYS A 307 4.80 -13.84 7.06
N GLU A 308 4.08 -14.30 6.07
CA GLU A 308 4.17 -13.92 4.66
C GLU A 308 3.79 -12.45 4.42
N THR A 309 3.15 -11.77 5.38
CA THR A 309 2.91 -10.32 5.30
C THR A 309 4.21 -9.51 5.32
N GLY A 310 5.25 -10.04 5.95
CA GLY A 310 6.51 -9.34 6.19
C GLY A 310 6.54 -8.50 7.46
N ARG A 311 5.45 -8.39 8.23
CA ARG A 311 5.42 -7.62 9.49
C ARG A 311 6.53 -8.03 10.47
N PHE A 312 6.89 -9.33 10.49
CA PHE A 312 7.90 -9.91 11.39
C PHE A 312 9.22 -10.26 10.68
N GLY A 313 9.41 -9.77 9.47
CA GLY A 313 10.57 -10.07 8.64
C GLY A 313 10.36 -11.25 7.69
N LEU A 314 10.75 -11.04 6.45
CA LEU A 314 10.61 -11.98 5.35
C LEU A 314 11.90 -11.99 4.53
N HIS A 315 12.43 -13.19 4.20
CA HIS A 315 13.58 -13.36 3.34
C HIS A 315 13.17 -13.66 1.90
N SER A 316 13.94 -13.21 0.92
CA SER A 316 13.66 -13.41 -0.52
C SER A 316 13.35 -14.86 -0.88
N ARG A 317 14.09 -15.83 -0.31
CA ARG A 317 13.86 -17.26 -0.57
C ARG A 317 12.43 -17.68 -0.20
N LEU A 318 11.97 -17.32 1.01
CA LEU A 318 10.64 -17.65 1.47
C LEU A 318 9.58 -16.96 0.59
N ASN A 319 9.83 -15.72 0.17
CA ASN A 319 8.93 -15.00 -0.73
C ASN A 319 8.81 -15.63 -2.11
N GLN A 320 9.88 -16.27 -2.63
CA GLN A 320 9.85 -17.00 -3.90
C GLN A 320 9.02 -18.29 -3.78
N GLU A 321 9.15 -19.00 -2.66
CA GLU A 321 8.35 -20.20 -2.35
C GLU A 321 6.86 -19.85 -2.25
N LEU A 322 6.53 -18.69 -1.66
CA LEU A 322 5.19 -18.18 -1.48
C LEU A 322 4.42 -17.96 -2.80
N ASN A 323 5.11 -17.60 -3.88
CA ASN A 323 4.47 -17.31 -5.16
C ASN A 323 3.60 -18.49 -5.67
N LYS A 324 4.04 -19.73 -5.47
CA LYS A 324 3.28 -20.92 -5.85
C LYS A 324 1.99 -21.04 -5.04
N SER A 325 2.08 -20.91 -3.73
CA SER A 325 0.90 -20.99 -2.84
C SER A 325 -0.11 -19.88 -3.14
N MET A 326 0.37 -18.66 -3.44
CA MET A 326 -0.52 -17.55 -3.85
C MET A 326 -1.22 -17.83 -5.18
N GLU A 327 -0.54 -18.46 -6.13
CA GLU A 327 -1.15 -18.87 -7.40
C GLU A 327 -2.24 -19.94 -7.19
N GLU A 328 -1.99 -20.93 -6.35
CA GLU A 328 -2.95 -21.98 -6.02
C GLU A 328 -4.18 -21.41 -5.29
N MET A 329 -3.98 -20.54 -4.32
CA MET A 329 -5.07 -19.81 -3.65
C MET A 329 -5.89 -18.96 -4.62
N GLY A 330 -5.22 -18.26 -5.53
CA GLY A 330 -5.89 -17.45 -6.56
C GLY A 330 -6.74 -18.31 -7.50
N LYS A 331 -6.25 -19.47 -7.94
CA LYS A 331 -7.00 -20.43 -8.74
C LYS A 331 -8.22 -20.96 -7.98
N TYR A 332 -8.03 -21.32 -6.70
CA TYR A 332 -9.13 -21.79 -5.84
C TYR A 332 -10.22 -20.72 -5.67
N LEU A 333 -9.84 -19.45 -5.45
CA LEU A 333 -10.81 -18.36 -5.31
C LEU A 333 -11.44 -17.97 -6.64
N LYS A 334 -10.73 -18.12 -7.76
CA LYS A 334 -11.28 -17.93 -9.11
C LYS A 334 -12.51 -18.80 -9.37
N GLU A 335 -12.50 -20.07 -8.94
CA GLU A 335 -13.62 -20.98 -9.08
C GLU A 335 -14.86 -20.56 -8.27
N LYS A 336 -14.69 -19.66 -7.31
CA LYS A 336 -15.77 -19.14 -6.47
C LYS A 336 -16.31 -17.78 -6.94
N ARG A 337 -15.78 -17.25 -8.03
CA ARG A 337 -16.31 -16.03 -8.64
C ARG A 337 -17.70 -16.31 -9.21
N LEU A 338 -18.59 -15.32 -9.06
CA LEU A 338 -19.96 -15.43 -9.55
C LEU A 338 -20.11 -14.83 -10.97
N GLY A 339 -19.32 -13.83 -11.31
CA GLY A 339 -19.42 -13.14 -12.58
C GLY A 339 -18.06 -12.69 -13.13
N ASP A 340 -18.11 -11.83 -14.15
CA ASP A 340 -16.92 -11.38 -14.87
C ASP A 340 -16.20 -10.23 -14.16
N LYS A 341 -16.93 -9.41 -13.41
CA LYS A 341 -16.38 -8.25 -12.69
C LYS A 341 -16.32 -8.53 -11.19
N THR A 342 -15.14 -8.78 -10.68
CA THR A 342 -14.88 -9.10 -9.28
C THR A 342 -14.06 -8.00 -8.61
N LEU A 343 -14.48 -7.55 -7.42
CA LEU A 343 -13.66 -6.70 -6.56
C LEU A 343 -13.00 -7.54 -5.47
N CYS A 344 -11.69 -7.41 -5.33
CA CYS A 344 -10.91 -7.94 -4.22
C CYS A 344 -10.55 -6.78 -3.28
N LEU A 345 -10.92 -6.87 -2.01
CA LEU A 345 -10.73 -5.83 -1.01
C LEU A 345 -9.84 -6.33 0.13
N GLY A 346 -8.60 -5.82 0.22
CA GLY A 346 -7.72 -6.01 1.37
C GLY A 346 -8.17 -5.14 2.55
N THR A 347 -7.71 -5.42 3.77
CA THR A 347 -8.08 -4.67 4.98
C THR A 347 -6.86 -4.06 5.67
N GLY A 348 -6.83 -2.73 5.78
CA GLY A 348 -5.78 -1.99 6.47
C GLY A 348 -4.38 -2.30 5.93
N GLU A 349 -3.49 -2.78 6.82
CA GLU A 349 -2.11 -3.15 6.47
C GLU A 349 -2.00 -4.46 5.67
N PHE A 350 -3.07 -5.28 5.62
CA PHE A 350 -3.11 -6.54 4.91
C PHE A 350 -3.42 -6.31 3.42
N MET A 351 -2.43 -5.86 2.68
CA MET A 351 -2.60 -5.39 1.30
C MET A 351 -1.93 -6.27 0.24
N TYR A 352 -0.66 -6.67 0.44
CA TYR A 352 0.11 -7.33 -0.62
C TYR A 352 -0.43 -8.71 -0.97
N LEU A 353 -0.64 -9.58 0.03
CA LEU A 353 -1.14 -10.94 -0.22
C LEU A 353 -2.50 -10.94 -0.94
N PRO A 354 -3.49 -10.13 -0.52
CA PRO A 354 -4.73 -9.96 -1.27
C PRO A 354 -4.52 -9.51 -2.72
N MET A 355 -3.65 -8.52 -2.96
CA MET A 355 -3.34 -8.04 -4.31
C MET A 355 -2.68 -9.12 -5.16
N LYS A 356 -1.72 -9.84 -4.59
CA LYS A 356 -1.01 -10.92 -5.28
C LYS A 356 -1.93 -12.08 -5.64
N ILE A 357 -2.79 -12.52 -4.72
CA ILE A 357 -3.80 -13.56 -4.97
C ILE A 357 -4.79 -13.10 -6.04
N ALA A 358 -5.28 -11.86 -5.96
CA ALA A 358 -6.19 -11.28 -6.93
C ALA A 358 -5.61 -11.34 -8.38
N SER A 359 -4.30 -11.18 -8.55
CA SER A 359 -3.65 -11.28 -9.86
C SER A 359 -3.74 -12.68 -10.49
N PHE A 360 -4.00 -13.72 -9.70
CA PHE A 360 -4.19 -15.09 -10.18
C PHE A 360 -5.66 -15.49 -10.34
N MET A 361 -6.60 -14.63 -9.97
CA MET A 361 -8.04 -14.93 -10.08
C MET A 361 -8.61 -14.72 -11.50
N GLY A 362 -7.79 -14.32 -12.46
CA GLY A 362 -8.17 -14.19 -13.87
C GLY A 362 -8.54 -12.77 -14.27
N THR A 363 -9.13 -12.61 -15.46
CA THR A 363 -9.53 -11.31 -16.03
C THR A 363 -10.75 -10.72 -15.33
N GLY A 364 -10.93 -9.40 -15.41
CA GLY A 364 -12.05 -8.69 -14.80
C GLY A 364 -11.99 -8.57 -13.27
N VAL A 365 -10.81 -8.79 -12.69
CA VAL A 365 -10.56 -8.62 -11.25
C VAL A 365 -9.96 -7.25 -11.00
N SER A 366 -10.58 -6.51 -10.11
CA SER A 366 -10.04 -5.27 -9.54
C SER A 366 -9.62 -5.50 -8.09
N TYR A 367 -8.58 -4.81 -7.66
CA TYR A 367 -8.08 -4.84 -6.30
C TYR A 367 -8.11 -3.46 -5.66
N GLN A 368 -8.49 -3.41 -4.40
CA GLN A 368 -8.41 -2.24 -3.54
C GLN A 368 -8.15 -2.67 -2.09
N SER A 369 -7.76 -1.74 -1.21
CA SER A 369 -7.71 -1.93 0.24
C SER A 369 -8.55 -0.90 0.96
N THR A 370 -9.01 -1.22 2.18
CA THR A 370 -9.57 -0.22 3.09
C THR A 370 -8.47 0.71 3.59
N THR A 371 -8.82 1.93 3.99
CA THR A 371 -7.85 2.92 4.46
C THR A 371 -8.37 3.72 5.63
N ARG A 372 -7.46 4.28 6.44
CA ARG A 372 -7.77 5.24 7.52
C ARG A 372 -7.83 6.69 7.05
N SER A 373 -7.58 6.97 5.76
CA SER A 373 -7.48 8.33 5.23
C SER A 373 -8.85 8.90 4.88
N PRO A 374 -9.38 9.91 5.60
CA PRO A 374 -10.64 10.56 5.27
C PRO A 374 -10.43 11.54 4.12
N ILE A 375 -11.16 11.32 3.01
CA ILE A 375 -11.12 12.13 1.80
C ILE A 375 -12.50 12.76 1.60
N TYR A 376 -12.53 14.01 1.16
CA TYR A 376 -13.76 14.66 0.72
C TYR A 376 -14.25 13.99 -0.57
N ILE A 377 -15.54 13.64 -0.62
CA ILE A 377 -16.14 12.91 -1.74
C ILE A 377 -16.86 13.91 -2.63
N GLU A 378 -16.58 13.85 -3.93
CA GLU A 378 -17.26 14.66 -4.95
C GLU A 378 -17.46 13.81 -6.21
N ASN A 379 -18.72 13.57 -6.59
CA ASN A 379 -19.02 12.79 -7.81
C ASN A 379 -18.80 13.65 -9.06
N ARG A 380 -17.54 13.86 -9.40
CA ARG A 380 -17.08 14.64 -10.54
C ARG A 380 -16.03 13.87 -11.32
N ASP A 381 -16.11 13.94 -12.65
CA ASP A 381 -15.11 13.28 -13.50
C ASP A 381 -13.71 13.86 -13.27
N GLY A 382 -12.72 12.96 -13.22
CA GLY A 382 -11.31 13.29 -12.93
C GLY A 382 -11.00 13.54 -11.46
N TYR A 383 -12.00 13.60 -10.57
CA TYR A 383 -11.77 13.75 -9.14
C TYR A 383 -11.43 12.41 -8.47
N GLY A 384 -10.45 12.42 -7.54
CA GLY A 384 -9.86 11.22 -6.98
C GLY A 384 -10.74 10.40 -6.01
N ALA A 385 -11.85 10.95 -5.51
CA ALA A 385 -12.77 10.26 -4.59
C ALA A 385 -14.23 10.59 -4.94
N ARG A 386 -14.80 9.82 -5.86
CA ARG A 386 -16.16 10.05 -6.37
C ARG A 386 -17.25 9.39 -5.54
N PHE A 387 -16.95 8.25 -4.98
CA PHE A 387 -17.82 7.48 -4.09
C PHE A 387 -17.03 7.17 -2.82
N GLY A 388 -17.69 7.05 -1.69
CA GLY A 388 -17.02 6.71 -0.45
C GLY A 388 -17.97 6.12 0.58
N LEU A 389 -17.48 5.13 1.30
CA LEU A 389 -18.15 4.46 2.40
C LEU A 389 -17.24 4.54 3.63
N ALA A 390 -17.84 4.80 4.79
CA ALA A 390 -17.13 4.89 6.07
C ALA A 390 -17.71 3.88 7.05
N PHE A 391 -16.87 3.15 7.74
CA PHE A 391 -17.26 2.14 8.73
C PHE A 391 -16.18 1.96 9.79
N PRO A 392 -16.52 1.46 10.99
CA PRO A 392 -15.54 1.03 11.97
C PRO A 392 -14.71 -0.12 11.42
N ASN A 393 -13.40 -0.09 11.65
CA ASN A 393 -12.53 -1.22 11.28
C ASN A 393 -12.98 -2.49 12.01
N PRO A 394 -13.27 -3.59 11.29
CA PRO A 394 -13.65 -4.86 11.93
C PRO A 394 -12.60 -5.40 12.92
N ASP A 395 -11.34 -5.05 12.72
CA ASP A 395 -10.25 -5.42 13.63
C ASP A 395 -10.17 -4.55 14.88
N ASP A 396 -10.55 -3.28 14.82
CA ASP A 396 -10.54 -2.34 15.96
C ASP A 396 -11.60 -1.27 15.73
N ARG A 397 -12.78 -1.42 16.34
CA ARG A 397 -13.95 -0.55 16.11
C ARG A 397 -13.72 0.93 16.46
N LYS A 398 -12.69 1.27 17.23
CA LYS A 398 -12.33 2.68 17.50
C LYS A 398 -11.63 3.36 16.34
N ILE A 399 -11.24 2.60 15.33
CA ILE A 399 -10.57 3.12 14.14
C ILE A 399 -11.57 3.21 13.00
N ALA A 400 -11.78 4.41 12.48
CA ALA A 400 -12.59 4.59 11.27
C ALA A 400 -11.80 4.11 10.04
N HIS A 401 -12.44 3.32 9.19
CA HIS A 401 -11.96 2.91 7.88
C HIS A 401 -12.88 3.40 6.78
N PHE A 402 -12.29 3.53 5.62
CA PHE A 402 -12.95 4.03 4.42
C PHE A 402 -12.63 3.12 3.23
N VAL A 403 -13.56 3.06 2.27
CA VAL A 403 -13.31 2.62 0.90
C VAL A 403 -13.89 3.65 -0.06
N TYR A 404 -13.23 3.81 -1.21
CA TYR A 404 -13.59 4.83 -2.17
C TYR A 404 -13.76 4.24 -3.57
N ASN A 405 -14.45 4.96 -4.44
CA ASN A 405 -14.54 4.67 -5.87
C ASN A 405 -15.05 3.27 -6.22
N ILE A 406 -16.03 2.78 -5.45
CA ILE A 406 -16.81 1.59 -5.78
C ILE A 406 -18.18 2.08 -6.29
N PRO A 407 -18.36 2.24 -7.61
CA PRO A 407 -19.65 2.70 -8.15
C PRO A 407 -20.75 1.66 -7.86
N PRO A 408 -22.01 2.11 -7.67
CA PRO A 408 -23.13 1.19 -7.54
C PRO A 408 -23.25 0.26 -8.76
N TYR A 409 -23.44 -1.04 -8.49
CA TYR A 409 -23.68 -2.08 -9.51
C TYR A 409 -22.54 -2.31 -10.49
N GLU A 410 -21.30 -1.87 -10.17
CA GLU A 410 -20.12 -2.06 -11.02
C GLU A 410 -19.60 -3.49 -10.98
N TYR A 411 -19.67 -4.16 -9.81
CA TYR A 411 -19.12 -5.49 -9.58
C TYR A 411 -20.21 -6.53 -9.33
N ASP A 412 -19.99 -7.74 -9.84
CA ASP A 412 -20.88 -8.89 -9.65
C ASP A 412 -20.71 -9.49 -8.26
N ASP A 413 -19.45 -9.59 -7.80
CA ASP A 413 -19.09 -10.13 -6.50
C ASP A 413 -17.91 -9.40 -5.85
N LEU A 414 -17.76 -9.61 -4.54
CA LEU A 414 -16.75 -8.99 -3.70
C LEU A 414 -16.06 -10.04 -2.83
N PHE A 415 -14.73 -10.08 -2.85
CA PHE A 415 -13.91 -10.84 -1.91
C PHE A 415 -13.26 -9.88 -0.92
N ILE A 416 -13.58 -10.02 0.37
CA ILE A 416 -12.97 -9.24 1.46
C ILE A 416 -11.91 -10.11 2.11
N PHE A 417 -10.66 -9.70 2.01
CA PHE A 417 -9.52 -10.43 2.57
C PHE A 417 -9.14 -9.88 3.93
N MET A 418 -9.10 -10.75 4.91
CA MET A 418 -8.70 -10.43 6.28
C MET A 418 -7.59 -11.37 6.74
N GLU A 419 -6.53 -10.81 7.33
CA GLU A 419 -5.41 -11.60 7.85
C GLU A 419 -5.87 -12.55 8.96
N ARG A 420 -6.70 -12.04 9.88
CA ARG A 420 -7.23 -12.80 11.02
C ARG A 420 -8.75 -12.75 11.02
N ALA A 421 -9.38 -13.84 11.41
CA ALA A 421 -10.83 -13.90 11.53
C ALA A 421 -11.33 -12.94 12.61
N VAL A 422 -12.46 -12.33 12.33
CA VAL A 422 -13.23 -11.48 13.25
C VAL A 422 -14.66 -12.02 13.37
N SER A 423 -15.38 -11.58 14.41
CA SER A 423 -16.78 -11.97 14.56
C SER A 423 -17.67 -11.35 13.49
N MET A 424 -18.79 -12.00 13.17
CA MET A 424 -19.80 -11.42 12.28
C MET A 424 -20.35 -10.11 12.83
N GLU A 425 -20.43 -9.95 14.14
CA GLU A 425 -20.83 -8.70 14.78
C GLU A 425 -19.85 -7.56 14.49
N ASP A 426 -18.53 -7.82 14.48
CA ASP A 426 -17.49 -6.85 14.15
C ASP A 426 -17.48 -6.52 12.64
N LEU A 427 -17.86 -7.46 11.78
CA LEU A 427 -17.97 -7.27 10.33
C LEU A 427 -19.23 -6.53 9.90
N GLN A 428 -20.33 -6.64 10.65
CA GLN A 428 -21.64 -6.17 10.23
C GLN A 428 -21.69 -4.69 9.84
N PRO A 429 -21.03 -3.74 10.54
CA PRO A 429 -21.00 -2.34 10.13
C PRO A 429 -20.40 -2.14 8.73
N MET A 430 -19.28 -2.83 8.43
CA MET A 430 -18.66 -2.79 7.12
C MET A 430 -19.57 -3.36 6.03
N LEU A 431 -20.19 -4.53 6.29
CA LEU A 431 -21.09 -5.19 5.35
C LEU A 431 -22.34 -4.33 5.07
N ASN A 432 -22.88 -3.64 6.08
CA ASN A 432 -24.01 -2.72 5.91
C ASN A 432 -23.66 -1.55 4.98
N GLU A 433 -22.47 -0.99 5.09
CA GLU A 433 -22.02 0.06 4.20
C GLU A 433 -21.78 -0.48 2.77
N LEU A 434 -21.10 -1.61 2.64
CA LEU A 434 -20.83 -2.24 1.35
C LEU A 434 -22.11 -2.66 0.60
N LYS A 435 -23.20 -2.96 1.31
CA LYS A 435 -24.52 -3.24 0.70
C LYS A 435 -25.01 -2.08 -0.18
N LYS A 436 -24.61 -0.84 0.12
CA LYS A 436 -24.97 0.34 -0.67
C LYS A 436 -24.40 0.29 -2.09
N THR A 437 -23.35 -0.48 -2.33
CA THR A 437 -22.77 -0.67 -3.67
C THR A 437 -23.63 -1.54 -4.58
N GLY A 438 -24.63 -2.25 -4.05
CA GLY A 438 -25.50 -3.15 -4.83
C GLY A 438 -24.85 -4.48 -5.20
N ILE A 439 -23.64 -4.76 -4.72
CA ILE A 439 -22.98 -6.05 -4.92
C ILE A 439 -23.75 -7.15 -4.18
N LYS A 440 -24.14 -8.20 -4.90
CA LYS A 440 -25.07 -9.22 -4.39
C LYS A 440 -24.38 -10.33 -3.59
N ASP A 441 -23.18 -10.67 -3.96
CA ASP A 441 -22.45 -11.80 -3.40
C ASP A 441 -21.12 -11.32 -2.78
N VAL A 442 -20.97 -11.57 -1.49
CA VAL A 442 -19.78 -11.17 -0.71
C VAL A 442 -19.15 -12.39 -0.07
N LYS A 443 -17.88 -12.58 -0.29
CA LYS A 443 -17.06 -13.64 0.28
C LYS A 443 -16.02 -13.02 1.22
N VAL A 444 -16.12 -13.35 2.50
CA VAL A 444 -15.11 -12.90 3.50
C VAL A 444 -14.09 -14.02 3.63
N VAL A 445 -12.86 -13.71 3.23
CA VAL A 445 -11.74 -14.64 3.14
C VAL A 445 -10.80 -14.44 4.31
N PHE A 446 -10.65 -15.44 5.15
CA PHE A 446 -9.77 -15.44 6.32
C PHE A 446 -8.51 -16.26 6.08
N PHE A 447 -7.35 -15.72 6.44
CA PHE A 447 -6.05 -16.39 6.36
C PHE A 447 -5.69 -17.10 7.67
N SER A 448 -6.17 -16.59 8.80
CA SER A 448 -5.98 -17.21 10.11
C SER A 448 -7.29 -17.27 10.86
N GLY A 449 -7.66 -18.46 11.33
CA GLY A 449 -8.97 -18.72 11.92
C GLY A 449 -10.08 -18.74 10.86
N GLY A 450 -11.33 -18.66 11.31
CA GLY A 450 -12.52 -18.82 10.49
C GLY A 450 -13.02 -20.24 10.50
N LYS A 451 -14.34 -20.39 10.34
CA LYS A 451 -14.94 -21.72 10.14
C LYS A 451 -14.78 -22.08 8.67
N GLY A 452 -14.39 -23.31 8.38
CA GLY A 452 -14.48 -23.85 7.02
C GLY A 452 -15.91 -23.67 6.48
N ILE A 453 -16.06 -23.60 5.17
CA ILE A 453 -17.39 -23.64 4.55
C ILE A 453 -17.97 -25.03 4.88
N GLU A 454 -19.00 -25.08 5.73
CA GLU A 454 -19.95 -26.18 5.76
C GLU A 454 -20.98 -25.99 4.66
#